data_d101de131d8d133097290ac6674043fe
#
_entry.id   d101de131d8d133097290ac6674043fe
#
_cell.length_a   1.000
_cell.length_b   1.000
_cell.length_c   1.000
_cell.angle_alpha   90.00
_cell.angle_beta   90.00
_cell.angle_gamma   90.00
#
_symmetry.space_group_name_H-M   'P 1'
#
loop_
_entity.id
_entity.type
_entity.pdbx_description
1 polymer ?
#
loop_
_entity_poly.entity_id
_entity_poly.type
_entity_poly.pdbx_seq_one_letter_code
_entity_poly.pdbx_strand_id
1 'polypeptide(L)'
;NILISAHYWDPSSPKIFEHEDIKDLLNLNIVGDITCDIDGSVPTTIRSTTIDSPNYWIDRKNLKEIEQNNDGIAIMAVDNLPSELPRDSSTEFSEGIINEVLPYLLKEDDGRILNGTITADGSFLEKYNYLYNYIGINE
;
A
#
# COMPACT_ATOMS: atom_id res chain seq x y z
N ASN A 1 -18.52 12.58 0.34
CA ASN A 1 -17.78 11.90 1.42
C ASN A 1 -16.35 11.62 0.99
N ILE A 2 -15.49 11.33 1.96
CA ILE A 2 -14.06 11.00 1.77
C ILE A 2 -13.83 9.60 2.30
N LEU A 3 -13.11 8.77 1.55
CA LEU A 3 -12.53 7.51 1.99
C LEU A 3 -11.02 7.71 2.13
N ILE A 4 -10.44 7.28 3.27
CA ILE A 4 -8.99 7.20 3.44
C ILE A 4 -8.68 5.73 3.75
N SER A 5 -7.81 5.13 2.93
CA SER A 5 -7.35 3.75 3.06
C SER A 5 -5.88 3.73 3.46
N ALA A 6 -5.56 3.09 4.57
CA ALA A 6 -4.20 3.03 5.12
C ALA A 6 -3.97 1.69 5.85
N HIS A 7 -4.48 0.60 5.31
CA HIS A 7 -4.35 -0.74 5.87
C HIS A 7 -3.39 -1.60 5.04
N TYR A 8 -2.86 -2.64 5.65
CA TYR A 8 -2.20 -3.69 4.89
C TYR A 8 -3.25 -4.53 4.15
N TRP A 9 -2.99 -4.82 2.88
CA TRP A 9 -3.84 -5.69 2.07
C TRP A 9 -3.01 -6.79 1.42
N ASP A 10 -3.61 -7.95 1.29
CA ASP A 10 -3.06 -9.11 0.61
C ASP A 10 -4.07 -9.57 -0.46
N PRO A 11 -3.62 -10.03 -1.65
CA PRO A 11 -4.52 -10.44 -2.73
C PRO A 11 -5.55 -11.52 -2.37
N SER A 12 -5.33 -12.28 -1.30
CA SER A 12 -6.30 -13.24 -0.76
C SER A 12 -7.35 -12.60 0.15
N SER A 13 -7.17 -11.33 0.54
CA SER A 13 -8.11 -10.58 1.38
C SER A 13 -9.21 -9.93 0.54
N PRO A 14 -10.41 -9.72 1.10
CA PRO A 14 -11.47 -9.02 0.38
C PRO A 14 -11.10 -7.58 0.09
N LYS A 15 -11.63 -7.03 -1.00
CA LYS A 15 -11.59 -5.60 -1.29
C LYS A 15 -12.55 -4.84 -0.36
N ILE A 16 -12.34 -3.53 -0.19
CA ILE A 16 -13.25 -2.68 0.61
C ILE A 16 -14.62 -2.57 -0.06
N PHE A 17 -14.63 -2.56 -1.39
CA PHE A 17 -15.80 -2.62 -2.25
C PHE A 17 -15.39 -3.16 -3.62
N GLU A 18 -16.32 -3.64 -4.41
CA GLU A 18 -16.06 -4.09 -5.77
C GLU A 18 -16.29 -2.97 -6.80
N HIS A 19 -15.81 -3.16 -8.02
CA HIS A 19 -16.01 -2.20 -9.12
C HIS A 19 -17.49 -1.87 -9.35
N GLU A 20 -18.35 -2.87 -9.23
CA GLU A 20 -19.79 -2.76 -9.45
C GLU A 20 -20.49 -1.91 -8.39
N ASP A 21 -19.92 -1.81 -7.19
CA ASP A 21 -20.52 -1.06 -6.07
C ASP A 21 -20.33 0.45 -6.23
N ILE A 22 -19.33 0.88 -7.02
CA ILE A 22 -18.95 2.31 -7.14
C ILE A 22 -20.11 3.15 -7.66
N LYS A 23 -20.94 2.62 -8.55
CA LYS A 23 -22.13 3.30 -9.06
C LYS A 23 -23.13 3.64 -7.96
N ASP A 24 -23.16 2.84 -6.89
CA ASP A 24 -24.07 2.99 -5.75
C ASP A 24 -23.45 3.86 -4.64
N LEU A 25 -22.13 4.11 -4.70
CA LEU A 25 -21.40 4.98 -3.79
C LEU A 25 -21.50 6.47 -4.20
N LEU A 26 -22.72 6.96 -4.46
CA LEU A 26 -22.98 8.29 -5.03
C LEU A 26 -22.38 9.45 -4.23
N ASN A 27 -22.15 9.24 -2.94
CA ASN A 27 -21.60 10.27 -2.04
C ASN A 27 -20.07 10.16 -1.87
N LEU A 28 -19.40 9.19 -2.49
CA LEU A 28 -17.95 9.06 -2.44
C LEU A 28 -17.35 10.00 -3.49
N ASN A 29 -16.71 11.09 -3.06
CA ASN A 29 -16.18 12.10 -3.95
C ASN A 29 -14.65 12.14 -3.97
N ILE A 30 -14.03 11.68 -2.89
CA ILE A 30 -12.57 11.73 -2.71
C ILE A 30 -12.12 10.40 -2.13
N VAL A 31 -11.06 9.84 -2.69
CA VAL A 31 -10.35 8.67 -2.17
C VAL A 31 -8.88 9.06 -1.95
N GLY A 32 -8.42 8.92 -0.71
CA GLY A 32 -7.01 8.97 -0.36
C GLY A 32 -6.52 7.55 -0.09
N ASP A 33 -5.90 6.94 -1.07
CA ASP A 33 -5.40 5.57 -0.95
C ASP A 33 -3.91 5.57 -0.60
N ILE A 34 -3.62 5.42 0.70
CA ILE A 34 -2.26 5.36 1.22
C ILE A 34 -1.66 3.97 1.01
N THR A 35 -2.49 2.94 0.82
CA THR A 35 -2.01 1.59 0.48
C THR A 35 -1.39 1.55 -0.90
N CYS A 36 -1.90 2.35 -1.84
CA CYS A 36 -1.39 2.53 -3.20
C CYS A 36 -1.28 1.23 -4.02
N ASP A 37 -2.05 0.21 -3.67
CA ASP A 37 -2.08 -1.07 -4.38
C ASP A 37 -2.99 -0.94 -5.62
N ILE A 38 -2.38 -0.94 -6.81
CA ILE A 38 -3.12 -0.83 -8.07
C ILE A 38 -4.06 -2.03 -8.21
N ASP A 39 -5.36 -1.75 -8.45
CA ASP A 39 -6.44 -2.75 -8.45
C ASP A 39 -6.47 -3.63 -7.18
N GLY A 40 -5.99 -3.05 -6.08
CA GLY A 40 -5.94 -3.70 -4.79
C GLY A 40 -7.24 -3.57 -3.99
N SER A 41 -7.11 -3.36 -2.69
CA SER A 41 -8.25 -3.24 -1.76
C SER A 41 -9.22 -2.10 -2.11
N VAL A 42 -8.72 -1.07 -2.81
CA VAL A 42 -9.47 0.10 -3.26
C VAL A 42 -9.52 0.11 -4.79
N PRO A 43 -10.56 -0.45 -5.42
CA PRO A 43 -10.62 -0.64 -6.87
C PRO A 43 -10.58 0.64 -7.71
N THR A 44 -10.78 1.80 -7.09
CA THR A 44 -10.66 3.11 -7.75
C THR A 44 -9.21 3.53 -7.98
N THR A 45 -8.24 2.83 -7.38
CA THR A 45 -6.82 3.09 -7.55
C THR A 45 -6.30 2.38 -8.79
N ILE A 46 -6.41 3.04 -9.94
CA ILE A 46 -6.02 2.51 -11.25
C ILE A 46 -4.55 2.79 -11.61
N ARG A 47 -3.92 3.70 -10.92
CA ARG A 47 -2.48 4.02 -11.00
C ARG A 47 -2.01 4.78 -9.77
N SER A 48 -0.72 4.74 -9.51
CA SER A 48 -0.09 5.62 -8.52
C SER A 48 -0.04 7.07 -9.01
N THR A 49 0.15 7.97 -8.08
CA THR A 49 0.36 9.41 -8.30
C THR A 49 1.69 9.85 -7.72
N THR A 50 2.12 11.06 -8.05
CA THR A 50 3.36 11.64 -7.57
C THR A 50 3.07 12.85 -6.68
N ILE A 51 4.07 13.27 -5.91
CA ILE A 51 3.99 14.50 -5.09
C ILE A 51 3.66 15.72 -5.95
N ASP A 52 4.25 15.83 -7.14
CA ASP A 52 4.03 16.96 -8.06
C ASP A 52 2.66 16.90 -8.75
N SER A 53 2.08 15.72 -8.90
CA SER A 53 0.74 15.50 -9.47
C SER A 53 -0.02 14.50 -8.59
N PRO A 54 -0.54 14.95 -7.42
CA PRO A 54 -0.95 14.06 -6.36
C PRO A 54 -2.31 13.41 -6.56
N ASN A 55 -3.07 13.83 -7.56
CA ASN A 55 -4.41 13.31 -7.79
C ASN A 55 -4.77 13.23 -9.26
N TYR A 56 -5.77 12.40 -9.53
CA TYR A 56 -6.48 12.30 -10.81
C TYR A 56 -7.97 12.09 -10.55
N TRP A 57 -8.79 12.19 -11.59
CA TRP A 57 -10.24 11.97 -11.52
C TRP A 57 -10.63 10.76 -12.34
N ILE A 58 -11.57 9.99 -11.84
CA ILE A 58 -12.16 8.86 -12.57
C ILE A 58 -13.66 9.02 -12.75
N ASP A 59 -14.14 8.49 -13.85
CA ASP A 59 -15.58 8.32 -14.11
C ASP A 59 -16.13 7.16 -13.27
N ARG A 60 -17.27 7.39 -12.60
CA ARG A 60 -17.89 6.39 -11.69
C ARG A 60 -18.39 5.13 -12.37
N LYS A 61 -18.67 5.18 -13.68
CA LYS A 61 -19.30 4.09 -14.41
C LYS A 61 -18.29 3.11 -15.00
N ASN A 62 -17.14 3.64 -15.43
CA ASN A 62 -16.18 2.84 -16.19
C ASN A 62 -14.75 2.90 -15.64
N LEU A 63 -14.54 3.64 -14.52
CA LEU A 63 -13.25 3.83 -13.83
C LEU A 63 -12.14 4.40 -14.72
N LYS A 64 -12.47 4.98 -15.85
CA LYS A 64 -11.48 5.63 -16.70
C LYS A 64 -11.12 7.00 -16.15
N GLU A 65 -9.87 7.36 -16.31
CA GLU A 65 -9.38 8.70 -16.00
C GLU A 65 -10.09 9.74 -16.88
N ILE A 66 -10.49 10.82 -16.25
CA ILE A 66 -11.20 11.93 -16.86
C ILE A 66 -10.60 13.26 -16.40
N GLU A 67 -10.91 14.33 -17.10
CA GLU A 67 -10.64 15.67 -16.61
C GLU A 67 -11.45 15.95 -15.32
N GLN A 68 -10.93 16.82 -14.48
CA GLN A 68 -11.58 17.22 -13.23
C GLN A 68 -13.01 17.69 -13.49
N ASN A 69 -13.95 17.01 -12.82
CA ASN A 69 -15.35 17.45 -12.82
C ASN A 69 -16.05 17.03 -11.51
N ASN A 70 -17.24 17.58 -11.28
CA ASN A 70 -18.00 17.35 -10.05
C ASN A 70 -18.69 15.97 -9.98
N ASP A 71 -18.79 15.27 -11.10
CA ASP A 71 -19.45 13.96 -11.18
C ASP A 71 -18.46 12.80 -10.99
N GLY A 72 -17.15 13.08 -11.12
CA GLY A 72 -16.09 12.11 -10.93
C GLY A 72 -15.76 11.86 -9.45
N ILE A 73 -14.80 10.97 -9.25
CA ILE A 73 -14.14 10.74 -7.96
C ILE A 73 -12.70 11.19 -8.08
N ALA A 74 -12.25 12.05 -7.18
CA ALA A 74 -10.85 12.42 -7.07
C ALA A 74 -10.08 11.34 -6.32
N ILE A 75 -8.99 10.86 -6.91
CA ILE A 75 -8.14 9.81 -6.33
C ILE A 75 -6.76 10.39 -6.03
N MET A 76 -6.28 10.18 -4.83
CA MET A 76 -4.89 10.38 -4.43
C MET A 76 -4.30 9.03 -4.06
N ALA A 77 -3.21 8.65 -4.70
CA ALA A 77 -2.48 7.40 -4.45
C ALA A 77 -0.97 7.63 -4.62
N VAL A 78 -0.43 8.53 -3.80
CA VAL A 78 1.00 8.85 -3.80
C VAL A 78 1.75 7.69 -3.14
N ASP A 79 2.60 7.01 -3.90
CA ASP A 79 3.34 5.83 -3.46
C ASP A 79 4.51 6.14 -2.50
N ASN A 80 4.89 7.40 -2.39
CA ASN A 80 6.01 7.84 -1.56
C ASN A 80 5.63 9.03 -0.65
N LEU A 81 4.54 8.92 0.09
CA LEU A 81 4.08 9.94 1.04
C LEU A 81 5.13 10.35 2.09
N PRO A 82 5.99 9.46 2.62
CA PRO A 82 7.05 9.85 3.55
C PRO A 82 7.99 10.93 3.00
N SER A 83 8.13 11.04 1.68
CA SER A 83 8.95 12.07 1.05
C SER A 83 8.38 13.49 1.14
N GLU A 84 7.12 13.65 1.53
CA GLU A 84 6.51 14.96 1.82
C GLU A 84 7.06 15.58 3.13
N LEU A 85 7.42 14.74 4.10
CA LEU A 85 7.99 15.13 5.38
C LEU A 85 9.29 14.33 5.64
N PRO A 86 10.32 14.45 4.79
CA PRO A 86 11.43 13.50 4.76
C PRO A 86 12.26 13.50 6.05
N ARG A 87 12.38 14.63 6.72
CA ARG A 87 13.10 14.72 7.98
C ARG A 87 12.37 13.98 9.10
N ASP A 88 11.06 14.22 9.23
CA ASP A 88 10.24 13.63 10.29
C ASP A 88 10.11 12.13 10.07
N SER A 89 9.82 11.72 8.83
CA SER A 89 9.75 10.31 8.45
C SER A 89 11.05 9.54 8.69
N SER A 90 12.19 10.14 8.34
CA SER A 90 13.50 9.52 8.57
C SER A 90 13.84 9.44 10.06
N THR A 91 13.47 10.43 10.85
CA THR A 91 13.67 10.42 12.29
C THR A 91 12.85 9.33 12.95
N GLU A 92 11.56 9.28 12.67
CA GLU A 92 10.63 8.29 13.23
C GLU A 92 11.03 6.86 12.83
N PHE A 93 11.37 6.63 11.57
CA PHE A 93 11.89 5.35 11.12
C PHE A 93 13.17 4.94 11.84
N SER A 94 14.12 5.86 12.00
CA SER A 94 15.39 5.60 12.68
C SER A 94 15.19 5.28 14.16
N GLU A 95 14.30 6.00 14.84
CA GLU A 95 13.93 5.73 16.23
C GLU A 95 13.29 4.34 16.38
N GLY A 96 12.41 3.96 15.46
CA GLY A 96 11.83 2.61 15.40
C GLY A 96 12.91 1.53 15.26
N ILE A 97 13.86 1.70 14.34
CA ILE A 97 14.98 0.75 14.18
C ILE A 97 15.84 0.68 15.44
N ILE A 98 16.20 1.82 16.03
CA ILE A 98 17.07 1.88 17.21
C ILE A 98 16.40 1.24 18.44
N ASN A 99 15.10 1.48 18.63
CA ASN A 99 14.40 1.05 19.82
C ASN A 99 13.84 -0.38 19.69
N GLU A 100 13.39 -0.76 18.51
CA GLU A 100 12.60 -1.98 18.29
C GLU A 100 13.34 -3.09 17.55
N VAL A 101 14.44 -2.78 16.84
CA VAL A 101 15.14 -3.76 16.02
C VAL A 101 16.56 -4.01 16.56
N LEU A 102 17.38 -2.98 16.70
CA LEU A 102 18.79 -3.14 17.07
C LEU A 102 19.02 -3.88 18.39
N PRO A 103 18.23 -3.70 19.46
CA PRO A 103 18.44 -4.43 20.71
C PRO A 103 18.32 -5.95 20.53
N TYR A 104 17.42 -6.39 19.67
CA TYR A 104 17.13 -7.80 19.39
C TYR A 104 18.04 -8.40 18.32
N LEU A 105 18.53 -7.58 17.41
CA LEU A 105 19.53 -7.98 16.43
C LEU A 105 20.91 -8.21 17.06
N LEU A 106 21.25 -7.45 18.11
CA LEU A 106 22.58 -7.46 18.74
C LEU A 106 22.64 -8.30 20.03
N LYS A 107 21.51 -8.73 20.55
CA LYS A 107 21.41 -9.51 21.80
C LYS A 107 20.54 -10.74 21.58
N GLU A 108 19.76 -11.09 22.60
CA GLU A 108 18.79 -12.17 22.53
C GLU A 108 17.54 -11.75 21.77
N ASP A 109 17.16 -12.50 20.75
CA ASP A 109 15.97 -12.24 19.94
C ASP A 109 14.71 -12.79 20.66
N ASP A 110 13.68 -11.98 20.79
CA ASP A 110 12.37 -12.39 21.32
C ASP A 110 11.46 -13.03 20.22
N GLY A 111 12.02 -13.29 19.05
CA GLY A 111 11.32 -13.84 17.89
C GLY A 111 11.04 -12.82 16.79
N ARG A 112 11.20 -11.52 17.04
CA ARG A 112 10.91 -10.48 16.04
C ARG A 112 11.91 -10.49 14.89
N ILE A 113 13.20 -10.72 15.15
CA ILE A 113 14.23 -10.83 14.11
C ILE A 113 14.01 -12.12 13.28
N LEU A 114 13.81 -13.25 13.97
CA LEU A 114 13.45 -14.49 13.28
C LEU A 114 12.20 -14.33 12.42
N ASN A 115 11.16 -13.66 12.94
CA ASN A 115 9.94 -13.39 12.20
C ASN A 115 10.15 -12.42 11.02
N GLY A 116 11.10 -11.51 11.10
CA GLY A 116 11.50 -10.61 10.02
C GLY A 116 12.48 -11.23 9.02
N THR A 117 13.10 -12.36 9.36
CA THR A 117 14.11 -13.01 8.50
C THR A 117 13.43 -13.66 7.30
N ILE A 118 13.83 -13.25 6.11
CA ILE A 118 13.31 -13.76 4.83
C ILE A 118 14.10 -14.97 4.37
N THR A 119 15.44 -14.89 4.47
CA THR A 119 16.34 -15.94 4.00
C THR A 119 17.31 -16.38 5.08
N ALA A 120 17.60 -17.66 5.14
CA ALA A 120 18.68 -18.25 5.95
C ALA A 120 19.35 -19.38 5.16
N ASP A 121 20.67 -19.50 5.29
CA ASP A 121 21.46 -20.54 4.64
C ASP A 121 21.25 -20.70 3.11
N GLY A 122 20.98 -19.56 2.46
CA GLY A 122 20.79 -19.49 1.01
C GLY A 122 19.39 -19.88 0.51
N SER A 123 18.43 -20.09 1.41
CA SER A 123 17.05 -20.45 1.07
C SER A 123 16.06 -19.49 1.74
N PHE A 124 14.84 -19.38 1.20
CA PHE A 124 13.76 -18.70 1.89
C PHE A 124 13.31 -19.50 3.11
N LEU A 125 12.92 -18.80 4.18
CA LEU A 125 12.18 -19.44 5.26
C LEU A 125 10.78 -19.79 4.76
N GLU A 126 10.20 -20.89 5.28
CA GLU A 126 8.95 -21.51 4.80
C GLU A 126 7.82 -20.51 4.53
N LYS A 127 7.61 -19.56 5.44
CA LYS A 127 6.58 -18.52 5.29
C LYS A 127 6.80 -17.55 4.13
N TYR A 128 7.99 -17.55 3.54
CA TYR A 128 8.37 -16.72 2.39
C TYR A 128 8.55 -17.53 1.10
N ASN A 129 8.15 -18.79 1.06
CA ASN A 129 8.26 -19.63 -0.13
C ASN A 129 7.54 -19.05 -1.33
N TYR A 130 6.47 -18.26 -1.14
CA TYR A 130 5.80 -17.55 -2.22
C TYR A 130 6.72 -16.64 -3.04
N LEU A 131 7.85 -16.20 -2.48
CA LEU A 131 8.83 -15.38 -3.17
C LEU A 131 9.60 -16.14 -4.26
N TYR A 132 9.63 -17.48 -4.24
CA TYR A 132 10.24 -18.28 -5.30
C TYR A 132 9.63 -17.98 -6.67
N ASN A 133 8.33 -17.69 -6.72
CA ASN A 133 7.63 -17.31 -7.94
C ASN A 133 8.18 -16.01 -8.56
N TYR A 134 8.63 -15.06 -7.75
CA TYR A 134 9.18 -13.79 -8.22
C TYR A 134 10.59 -13.91 -8.79
N ILE A 135 11.37 -14.88 -8.32
CA ILE A 135 12.73 -15.13 -8.81
C ILE A 135 12.78 -16.20 -9.91
N GLY A 136 11.61 -16.69 -10.36
CA GLY A 136 11.50 -17.62 -11.47
C GLY A 136 11.97 -19.04 -11.18
N ILE A 137 12.08 -19.40 -9.90
CA ILE A 137 12.35 -20.76 -9.46
C ILE A 137 10.98 -21.38 -9.10
N ASN A 138 10.46 -22.18 -10.03
CA ASN A 138 9.30 -23.02 -9.76
C ASN A 138 9.79 -24.31 -9.13
N GLU A 139 9.22 -24.72 -8.01
CA GLU A 139 9.41 -26.07 -7.45
C GLU A 139 8.87 -27.15 -8.39
#